data_881366e9ef3fb221dc2c506e2f9877f3
#
_entry.id   881366e9ef3fb221dc2c506e2f9877f3
#
_cell.length_a   1.000
_cell.length_b   1.000
_cell.length_c   1.000
_cell.angle_alpha   90.00
_cell.angle_beta   90.00
_cell.angle_gamma   90.00
#
_symmetry.space_group_name_H-M   'P 1'
#
loop_
_entity.id
_entity.type
_entity.pdbx_description
1 polymer ?
#
loop_
_entity_poly.entity_id
_entity_poly.type
_entity_poly.pdbx_seq_one_letter_code
_entity_poly.pdbx_strand_id
1 'polypeptide(L)'
;MRTGLARRMLAAGLISLVAAAGCGVQPSDVIVAGDPPSGRVAPTTTITLYLVKNGRLSAVTRPNDRPMFQGETLALLADGPTAGEQAHGFTTDVPPEADPFSVTAKSAGHLVVTLSTPAGELSTLAVGQIVCTAAAMAPGSPARVTVVGAGQSVGPQKCPG
;
A
#
# COMPACT_ATOMS: atom_id res chain seq x y z
N MET A 1 -60.72 -20.95 -57.55
CA MET A 1 -60.10 -19.59 -57.44
C MET A 1 -60.18 -18.96 -56.07
N ARG A 2 -60.34 -19.74 -54.98
CA ARG A 2 -60.48 -19.16 -53.61
C ARG A 2 -59.24 -19.34 -52.70
N THR A 3 -58.24 -20.04 -53.15
CA THR A 3 -57.05 -20.37 -52.34
C THR A 3 -55.91 -19.32 -52.48
N GLY A 4 -55.93 -18.46 -53.49
CA GLY A 4 -54.88 -17.45 -53.70
C GLY A 4 -55.03 -16.20 -52.84
N LEU A 5 -56.26 -15.80 -52.50
CA LEU A 5 -56.48 -14.62 -51.65
C LEU A 5 -56.15 -14.88 -50.19
N ALA A 6 -56.46 -16.08 -49.68
CA ALA A 6 -56.14 -16.41 -48.26
C ALA A 6 -54.64 -16.48 -47.99
N ARG A 7 -53.82 -16.96 -48.95
CA ARG A 7 -52.36 -16.98 -48.84
C ARG A 7 -51.73 -15.59 -48.90
N ARG A 8 -52.31 -14.68 -49.67
CA ARG A 8 -51.84 -13.26 -49.75
C ARG A 8 -52.17 -12.47 -48.49
N MET A 9 -53.29 -12.73 -47.87
CA MET A 9 -53.68 -12.08 -46.62
C MET A 9 -52.82 -12.55 -45.42
N LEU A 10 -52.45 -13.85 -45.38
CA LEU A 10 -51.58 -14.44 -44.36
C LEU A 10 -50.11 -13.90 -44.46
N ALA A 11 -49.62 -13.71 -45.70
CA ALA A 11 -48.29 -13.14 -45.90
C ALA A 11 -48.19 -11.67 -45.49
N ALA A 12 -49.25 -10.89 -45.70
CA ALA A 12 -49.29 -9.46 -45.28
C ALA A 12 -49.38 -9.30 -43.76
N GLY A 13 -50.07 -10.24 -43.08
CA GLY A 13 -50.14 -10.21 -41.59
C GLY A 13 -48.83 -10.55 -40.89
N LEU A 14 -48.02 -11.44 -41.44
CA LEU A 14 -46.73 -11.83 -40.86
C LEU A 14 -45.66 -10.74 -41.02
N ILE A 15 -45.68 -9.96 -42.09
CA ILE A 15 -44.74 -8.88 -42.31
C ILE A 15 -45.01 -7.69 -41.35
N SER A 16 -46.27 -7.49 -40.93
CA SER A 16 -46.60 -6.42 -39.99
C SER A 16 -46.20 -6.72 -38.55
N LEU A 17 -46.03 -7.99 -38.16
CA LEU A 17 -45.63 -8.34 -36.81
C LEU A 17 -44.10 -8.23 -36.58
N VAL A 18 -43.29 -8.30 -37.64
CA VAL A 18 -41.81 -8.18 -37.51
C VAL A 18 -41.36 -6.75 -37.38
N ALA A 19 -42.17 -5.74 -37.77
CA ALA A 19 -41.83 -4.36 -37.69
C ALA A 19 -42.01 -3.73 -36.26
N ALA A 20 -42.64 -4.46 -35.31
CA ALA A 20 -42.92 -3.97 -33.99
C ALA A 20 -41.86 -4.42 -32.92
N ALA A 21 -40.87 -5.23 -33.33
CA ALA A 21 -39.78 -5.66 -32.44
C ALA A 21 -38.56 -4.72 -32.55
N GLY A 22 -38.79 -3.42 -32.71
CA GLY A 22 -37.77 -2.43 -32.48
C GLY A 22 -37.45 -2.36 -30.99
N CYS A 23 -36.32 -2.93 -30.58
CA CYS A 23 -35.78 -2.65 -29.27
C CYS A 23 -35.67 -1.14 -29.11
N GLY A 24 -36.56 -0.58 -28.29
CA GLY A 24 -36.50 0.81 -27.88
C GLY A 24 -35.29 1.02 -26.98
N VAL A 25 -34.13 1.17 -27.57
CA VAL A 25 -32.98 1.75 -26.87
C VAL A 25 -33.29 3.24 -26.83
N GLN A 26 -33.82 3.71 -25.69
CA GLN A 26 -33.86 5.13 -25.41
C GLN A 26 -32.40 5.62 -25.36
N PRO A 27 -32.02 6.66 -26.10
CA PRO A 27 -30.74 7.30 -25.85
C PRO A 27 -30.75 7.80 -24.41
N SER A 28 -29.90 7.21 -23.56
CA SER A 28 -29.64 7.75 -22.24
C SER A 28 -29.17 9.19 -22.43
N ASP A 29 -29.78 10.12 -21.74
CA ASP A 29 -29.29 11.50 -21.68
C ASP A 29 -27.81 11.43 -21.40
N VAL A 30 -27.00 12.10 -22.19
CA VAL A 30 -25.58 12.26 -21.96
C VAL A 30 -25.45 12.94 -20.61
N ILE A 31 -25.10 12.19 -19.57
CA ILE A 31 -24.65 12.78 -18.31
C ILE A 31 -23.39 13.54 -18.70
N VAL A 32 -23.49 14.86 -18.79
CA VAL A 32 -22.32 15.72 -18.86
C VAL A 32 -21.63 15.54 -17.52
N ALA A 33 -20.76 14.53 -17.44
CA ALA A 33 -19.80 14.44 -16.36
C ALA A 33 -19.02 15.74 -16.44
N GLY A 34 -19.16 16.59 -15.42
CA GLY A 34 -18.38 17.82 -15.32
C GLY A 34 -16.91 17.50 -15.58
N ASP A 35 -16.16 18.47 -16.07
CA ASP A 35 -14.73 18.32 -16.36
C ASP A 35 -14.07 17.50 -15.24
N PRO A 36 -13.28 16.46 -15.59
CA PRO A 36 -12.56 15.69 -14.59
C PRO A 36 -11.74 16.66 -13.74
N PRO A 37 -11.70 16.49 -12.42
CA PRO A 37 -10.95 17.40 -11.56
C PRO A 37 -9.52 17.45 -12.07
N SER A 38 -9.14 18.57 -12.69
CA SER A 38 -7.80 18.83 -13.22
C SER A 38 -6.79 19.15 -12.11
N GLY A 39 -7.03 18.60 -10.92
CA GLY A 39 -6.06 18.57 -9.84
C GLY A 39 -4.90 17.68 -10.25
N ARG A 40 -3.67 18.22 -10.27
CA ARG A 40 -2.47 17.38 -10.32
C ARG A 40 -2.56 16.40 -9.15
N VAL A 41 -2.81 15.15 -9.45
CA VAL A 41 -2.61 14.08 -8.48
C VAL A 41 -1.10 14.04 -8.26
N ALA A 42 -0.64 14.63 -7.17
CA ALA A 42 0.74 14.45 -6.76
C ALA A 42 0.97 12.95 -6.62
N PRO A 43 2.08 12.40 -7.14
CA PRO A 43 2.37 10.98 -7.00
C PRO A 43 2.44 10.68 -5.50
N THR A 44 1.46 9.96 -4.99
CA THR A 44 1.43 9.51 -3.60
C THR A 44 2.46 8.40 -3.48
N THR A 45 3.60 8.69 -2.89
CA THR A 45 4.55 7.66 -2.48
C THR A 45 3.99 6.95 -1.26
N THR A 46 4.24 5.66 -1.16
CA THR A 46 3.87 4.87 0.02
C THR A 46 5.11 4.42 0.76
N ILE A 47 5.06 4.47 2.08
CA ILE A 47 6.09 3.93 2.95
C ILE A 47 5.55 2.70 3.67
N THR A 48 6.39 1.69 3.88
CA THR A 48 6.04 0.49 4.64
C THR A 48 6.79 0.50 5.96
N LEU A 49 6.04 0.47 7.06
CA LEU A 49 6.55 0.35 8.43
C LEU A 49 6.17 -1.00 9.00
N TYR A 50 7.02 -1.55 9.87
CA TYR A 50 6.67 -2.74 10.63
C TYR A 50 6.38 -2.36 12.07
N LEU A 51 5.11 -2.41 12.44
CA LEU A 51 4.61 -2.17 13.78
C LEU A 51 4.34 -3.50 14.49
N VAL A 52 4.09 -3.44 15.79
CA VAL A 52 3.72 -4.62 16.59
C VAL A 52 2.21 -4.72 16.69
N LYS A 53 1.66 -5.91 16.43
CA LYS A 53 0.26 -6.24 16.66
C LYS A 53 0.17 -7.64 17.26
N ASN A 54 -0.50 -7.78 18.40
CA ASN A 54 -0.62 -9.06 19.11
C ASN A 54 0.75 -9.75 19.35
N GLY A 55 1.78 -8.95 19.71
CA GLY A 55 3.14 -9.45 19.95
C GLY A 55 3.92 -9.92 18.72
N ARG A 56 3.47 -9.55 17.51
CA ARG A 56 4.11 -9.92 16.23
C ARG A 56 4.33 -8.69 15.36
N LEU A 57 5.34 -8.77 14.51
CA LEU A 57 5.58 -7.76 13.48
C LEU A 57 4.49 -7.82 12.42
N SER A 58 3.97 -6.66 12.06
CA SER A 58 2.94 -6.51 11.04
C SER A 58 3.25 -5.30 10.18
N ALA A 59 3.26 -5.50 8.86
CA ALA A 59 3.49 -4.43 7.90
C ALA A 59 2.28 -3.48 7.86
N VAL A 60 2.57 -2.18 7.89
CA VAL A 60 1.60 -1.10 7.73
C VAL A 60 2.08 -0.19 6.62
N THR A 61 1.21 0.17 5.70
CA THR A 61 1.51 1.08 4.61
C THR A 61 0.88 2.45 4.90
N ARG A 62 1.71 3.49 4.91
CA ARG A 62 1.25 4.88 5.04
C ARG A 62 1.44 5.63 3.73
N PRO A 63 0.44 6.37 3.26
CA PRO A 63 0.62 7.30 2.14
C PRO A 63 1.54 8.43 2.57
N ASN A 64 2.39 8.87 1.65
CA ASN A 64 3.28 10.00 1.85
C ASN A 64 3.23 10.92 0.62
N ASP A 65 3.17 12.20 0.83
CA ASP A 65 3.06 13.23 -0.21
C ASP A 65 4.43 13.69 -0.73
N ARG A 66 5.51 13.29 -0.07
CA ARG A 66 6.90 13.58 -0.45
C ARG A 66 7.82 12.36 -0.26
N PRO A 67 8.89 12.24 -1.04
CA PRO A 67 9.94 11.26 -0.75
C PRO A 67 10.53 11.52 0.64
N MET A 68 10.69 10.47 1.44
CA MET A 68 11.35 10.53 2.74
C MET A 68 12.72 9.84 2.69
N PHE A 69 13.67 10.35 3.44
CA PHE A 69 14.93 9.65 3.67
C PHE A 69 14.72 8.44 4.58
N GLN A 70 15.60 7.45 4.44
CA GLN A 70 15.47 6.20 5.20
C GLN A 70 15.48 6.41 6.72
N GLY A 71 16.31 7.36 7.21
CA GLY A 71 16.33 7.71 8.62
C GLY A 71 15.01 8.33 9.11
N GLU A 72 14.41 9.22 8.32
CA GLU A 72 13.09 9.82 8.63
C GLU A 72 11.98 8.76 8.69
N THR A 73 12.05 7.77 7.78
CA THR A 73 11.07 6.66 7.81
C THR A 73 11.23 5.82 9.08
N LEU A 74 12.46 5.58 9.55
CA LEU A 74 12.71 4.86 10.80
C LEU A 74 12.28 5.67 12.03
N ALA A 75 12.41 7.00 12.00
CA ALA A 75 11.95 7.86 13.09
C ALA A 75 10.45 7.70 13.35
N LEU A 76 9.64 7.41 12.32
CA LEU A 76 8.22 7.11 12.50
C LEU A 76 7.93 5.87 13.34
N LEU A 77 8.91 4.96 13.53
CA LEU A 77 8.78 3.85 14.48
C LEU A 77 8.90 4.33 15.92
N ALA A 78 9.80 5.29 16.18
CA ALA A 78 9.97 5.91 17.48
C ALA A 78 8.78 6.83 17.83
N ASP A 79 8.23 7.55 16.85
CA ASP A 79 6.98 8.31 16.98
C ASP A 79 5.77 7.41 17.28
N GLY A 80 5.84 6.16 16.84
CA GLY A 80 4.82 5.15 17.07
C GLY A 80 3.66 5.15 16.08
N PRO A 81 2.63 4.35 16.38
CA PRO A 81 1.45 4.23 15.54
C PRO A 81 0.57 5.48 15.60
N THR A 82 -0.08 5.81 14.47
CA THR A 82 -1.10 6.85 14.41
C THR A 82 -2.32 6.47 15.26
N ALA A 83 -3.19 7.45 15.58
CA ALA A 83 -4.41 7.19 16.35
C ALA A 83 -5.30 6.11 15.70
N GLY A 84 -5.39 6.09 14.36
CA GLY A 84 -6.12 5.05 13.64
C GLY A 84 -5.49 3.66 13.80
N GLU A 85 -4.16 3.57 13.72
CA GLU A 85 -3.44 2.31 13.92
C GLU A 85 -3.55 1.82 15.37
N GLN A 86 -3.46 2.74 16.34
CA GLN A 86 -3.67 2.44 17.78
C GLN A 86 -5.07 1.86 18.02
N ALA A 87 -6.10 2.43 17.41
CA ALA A 87 -7.47 1.91 17.49
C ALA A 87 -7.60 0.50 16.93
N HIS A 88 -6.70 0.10 16.02
CA HIS A 88 -6.61 -1.26 15.48
C HIS A 88 -5.64 -2.18 16.24
N GLY A 89 -5.11 -1.72 17.38
CA GLY A 89 -4.26 -2.52 18.27
C GLY A 89 -2.79 -2.58 17.84
N PHE A 90 -2.33 -1.65 17.02
CA PHE A 90 -0.91 -1.53 16.71
C PHE A 90 -0.16 -0.77 17.80
N THR A 91 1.07 -1.19 18.07
CA THR A 91 2.00 -0.56 19.01
C THR A 91 3.40 -0.50 18.40
N THR A 92 4.31 0.20 19.08
CA THR A 92 5.74 0.16 18.80
C THR A 92 6.52 -0.25 20.05
N ASP A 93 7.59 -0.98 19.86
CA ASP A 93 8.57 -1.31 20.89
C ASP A 93 9.84 -0.46 20.73
N VAL A 94 9.95 0.31 19.63
CA VAL A 94 11.08 1.22 19.42
C VAL A 94 10.92 2.41 20.35
N PRO A 95 11.88 2.65 21.25
CA PRO A 95 11.78 3.76 22.18
C PRO A 95 12.00 5.11 21.47
N PRO A 96 11.34 6.18 21.89
CA PRO A 96 11.50 7.50 21.27
C PRO A 96 12.95 8.02 21.34
N GLU A 97 13.73 7.61 22.31
CA GLU A 97 15.14 7.98 22.48
C GLU A 97 16.07 7.31 21.44
N ALA A 98 15.55 6.37 20.64
CA ALA A 98 16.32 5.77 19.56
C ALA A 98 16.58 6.74 18.39
N ASP A 99 15.72 7.74 18.19
CA ASP A 99 15.95 8.82 17.22
C ASP A 99 17.13 9.72 17.64
N PRO A 100 17.92 10.27 16.70
CA PRO A 100 17.84 10.15 15.26
C PRO A 100 18.42 8.84 14.69
N PHE A 101 17.83 8.42 13.58
CA PHE A 101 18.31 7.26 12.82
C PHE A 101 19.13 7.67 11.60
N SER A 102 20.18 6.93 11.30
CA SER A 102 20.85 7.00 10.01
C SER A 102 21.00 5.62 9.39
N VAL A 103 20.91 5.54 8.07
CA VAL A 103 21.02 4.29 7.33
C VAL A 103 22.16 4.40 6.32
N THR A 104 23.08 3.45 6.36
CA THR A 104 24.23 3.40 5.46
C THR A 104 24.28 2.03 4.79
N ALA A 105 24.46 2.00 3.48
CA ALA A 105 24.75 0.77 2.75
C ALA A 105 26.25 0.44 2.91
N LYS A 106 26.57 -0.69 3.54
CA LYS A 106 27.95 -1.16 3.71
C LYS A 106 28.44 -1.96 2.52
N SER A 107 27.58 -2.75 1.92
CA SER A 107 27.82 -3.56 0.72
C SER A 107 26.47 -3.91 0.08
N ALA A 108 26.49 -4.55 -1.10
CA ALA A 108 25.28 -5.01 -1.75
C ALA A 108 24.45 -5.90 -0.80
N GLY A 109 23.22 -5.50 -0.51
CA GLY A 109 22.30 -6.22 0.37
C GLY A 109 22.64 -6.18 1.86
N HIS A 110 23.54 -5.27 2.31
CA HIS A 110 23.84 -5.08 3.74
C HIS A 110 23.70 -3.62 4.13
N LEU A 111 22.75 -3.34 5.01
CA LEU A 111 22.50 -2.03 5.60
C LEU A 111 22.99 -1.97 7.04
N VAL A 112 23.47 -0.82 7.43
CA VAL A 112 23.77 -0.49 8.83
C VAL A 112 22.84 0.64 9.24
N VAL A 113 22.05 0.39 10.27
CA VAL A 113 21.17 1.38 10.90
C VAL A 113 21.85 1.83 12.19
N THR A 114 22.16 3.11 12.29
CA THR A 114 22.70 3.71 13.51
C THR A 114 21.62 4.50 14.22
N LEU A 115 21.56 4.37 15.54
CA LEU A 115 20.57 5.01 16.40
C LEU A 115 21.24 5.56 17.69
N SER A 116 20.51 6.35 18.47
CA SER A 116 21.06 7.06 19.62
C SER A 116 21.19 6.19 20.87
N THR A 117 20.28 5.25 21.09
CA THR A 117 20.29 4.36 22.25
C THR A 117 21.23 3.16 22.06
N PRO A 118 21.69 2.50 23.16
CA PRO A 118 22.45 1.27 23.02
C PRO A 118 21.67 0.18 22.31
N ALA A 119 22.22 -0.35 21.20
CA ALA A 119 21.52 -1.34 20.38
C ALA A 119 21.21 -2.65 21.14
N GLY A 120 22.03 -3.01 22.11
CA GLY A 120 21.84 -4.22 22.93
C GLY A 120 20.73 -4.10 23.98
N GLU A 121 20.23 -2.90 24.25
CA GLU A 121 19.14 -2.66 25.19
C GLU A 121 17.76 -2.70 24.52
N LEU A 122 17.71 -2.70 23.18
CA LEU A 122 16.48 -2.80 22.44
C LEU A 122 15.83 -4.19 22.61
N SER A 123 14.51 -4.22 22.73
CA SER A 123 13.77 -5.48 22.70
C SER A 123 13.93 -6.20 21.36
N THR A 124 13.73 -7.51 21.35
CA THR A 124 13.76 -8.28 20.10
C THR A 124 12.74 -7.77 19.08
N LEU A 125 11.57 -7.29 19.55
CA LEU A 125 10.55 -6.71 18.70
C LEU A 125 10.99 -5.37 18.13
N ALA A 126 11.61 -4.51 18.94
CA ALA A 126 12.15 -3.21 18.47
C ALA A 126 13.23 -3.42 17.39
N VAL A 127 14.17 -4.32 17.62
CA VAL A 127 15.18 -4.68 16.60
C VAL A 127 14.49 -5.21 15.34
N GLY A 128 13.50 -6.09 15.46
CA GLY A 128 12.73 -6.62 14.34
C GLY A 128 12.00 -5.53 13.55
N GLN A 129 11.39 -4.56 14.23
CA GLN A 129 10.73 -3.41 13.60
C GLN A 129 11.72 -2.61 12.74
N ILE A 130 12.88 -2.28 13.31
CA ILE A 130 13.95 -1.53 12.63
C ILE A 130 14.47 -2.33 11.43
N VAL A 131 14.79 -3.62 11.62
CA VAL A 131 15.32 -4.50 10.57
C VAL A 131 14.35 -4.65 9.40
N CYS A 132 13.07 -4.93 9.69
CA CYS A 132 12.06 -5.14 8.65
C CYS A 132 11.73 -3.85 7.91
N THR A 133 11.63 -2.73 8.62
CA THR A 133 11.35 -1.43 7.98
C THR A 133 12.53 -1.00 7.11
N ALA A 134 13.77 -1.13 7.58
CA ALA A 134 14.97 -0.82 6.79
C ALA A 134 15.08 -1.73 5.55
N ALA A 135 14.80 -3.03 5.71
CA ALA A 135 14.82 -3.97 4.59
C ALA A 135 13.74 -3.67 3.55
N ALA A 136 12.56 -3.20 3.95
CA ALA A 136 11.48 -2.82 3.03
C ALA A 136 11.83 -1.61 2.16
N MET A 137 12.73 -0.74 2.64
CA MET A 137 13.21 0.43 1.89
C MET A 137 14.40 0.12 0.97
N ALA A 138 15.02 -1.06 1.09
CA ALA A 138 16.20 -1.41 0.31
C ALA A 138 15.84 -1.79 -1.12
N PRO A 139 16.51 -1.25 -2.13
CA PRO A 139 16.38 -1.72 -3.50
C PRO A 139 17.00 -3.14 -3.62
N GLY A 140 16.17 -4.11 -3.91
CA GLY A 140 16.59 -5.51 -4.04
C GLY A 140 16.60 -6.26 -2.70
N SER A 141 15.72 -7.24 -2.57
CA SER A 141 15.59 -8.12 -1.41
C SER A 141 16.40 -9.41 -1.61
N PRO A 142 16.90 -10.04 -0.54
CA PRO A 142 16.73 -9.74 0.89
C PRO A 142 17.91 -8.94 1.48
N ALA A 143 17.63 -7.80 2.07
CA ALA A 143 18.65 -7.04 2.79
C ALA A 143 18.97 -7.67 4.16
N ARG A 144 20.27 -7.66 4.53
CA ARG A 144 20.72 -7.91 5.90
C ARG A 144 20.90 -6.56 6.58
N VAL A 145 20.46 -6.45 7.82
CA VAL A 145 20.52 -5.19 8.56
C VAL A 145 21.28 -5.43 9.86
N THR A 146 22.27 -4.57 10.12
CA THR A 146 22.94 -4.47 11.41
C THR A 146 22.46 -3.19 12.08
N VAL A 147 22.02 -3.30 13.32
CA VAL A 147 21.60 -2.17 14.15
C VAL A 147 22.76 -1.81 15.07
N VAL A 148 23.17 -0.54 15.09
CA VAL A 148 24.29 -0.03 15.88
C VAL A 148 23.83 1.15 16.72
N GLY A 149 24.20 1.18 18.00
CA GLY A 149 23.90 2.29 18.87
C GLY A 149 24.80 2.28 20.12
N ALA A 150 25.32 3.43 20.50
CA ALA A 150 26.20 3.63 21.66
C ALA A 150 27.35 2.61 21.77
N GLY A 151 28.00 2.30 20.62
CA GLY A 151 29.11 1.35 20.57
C GLY A 151 28.73 -0.13 20.60
N GLN A 152 27.45 -0.44 20.67
CA GLN A 152 26.92 -1.81 20.61
C GLN A 152 26.34 -2.12 19.23
N SER A 153 26.31 -3.39 18.84
CA SER A 153 25.72 -3.81 17.56
C SER A 153 24.93 -5.10 17.70
N VAL A 154 23.80 -5.16 17.00
CA VAL A 154 22.92 -6.32 16.89
C VAL A 154 22.76 -6.71 15.43
N GLY A 155 22.94 -7.98 15.12
CA GLY A 155 22.86 -8.49 13.74
C GLY A 155 24.24 -8.83 13.17
N PRO A 156 24.34 -9.06 11.84
CA PRO A 156 23.36 -8.78 10.78
C PRO A 156 22.17 -9.75 10.78
N GLN A 157 20.96 -9.21 10.70
CA GLN A 157 19.71 -9.95 10.66
C GLN A 157 18.95 -9.71 9.35
N LYS A 158 18.07 -10.66 9.00
CA LYS A 158 17.07 -10.48 7.94
C LYS A 158 15.72 -10.26 8.59
N CYS A 159 14.81 -9.56 7.89
CA CYS A 159 13.42 -9.53 8.32
C CYS A 159 12.88 -10.96 8.31
N PRO A 160 12.33 -11.46 9.44
CA PRO A 160 11.65 -12.74 9.44
C PRO A 160 10.43 -12.67 8.51
N GLY A 161 10.28 -13.66 7.64
CA GLY A 161 9.15 -13.81 6.72
C GLY A 161 7.91 -14.31 7.44
#